data_c68b86c8c93aea681f8dbd04c42aeefc
#
_entry.id   c68b86c8c93aea681f8dbd04c42aeefc
#
_cell.length_a   1.000
_cell.length_b   1.000
_cell.length_c   1.000
_cell.angle_alpha   90.00
_cell.angle_beta   90.00
_cell.angle_gamma   90.00
#
_symmetry.space_group_name_H-M   'P 1'
#
loop_
_entity.id
_entity.type
_entity.pdbx_description
1 polymer ?
#
loop_
_entity_poly.entity_id
_entity_poly.type
_entity_poly.pdbx_seq_one_letter_code
_entity_poly.pdbx_strand_id
1 'polypeptide(L)'
;DELVSRIDFEMTMENKRLESRLNTIIKTRILLERVQDALMVVRKKPNVGEILYRLVYDAYIDPKERPSHELIDRAQMAPRTYYRMRSDAIAIMSVRLWSAPPGEIDNWIEILTMMEQM
;
A
#
# COMPACT_ATOMS: atom_id res chain seq x y z
N ASP A 1 30.16 -28.59 -23.43
CA ASP A 1 31.10 -28.12 -22.44
C ASP A 1 30.37 -27.73 -21.14
N GLU A 2 30.80 -28.31 -20.05
CA GLU A 2 30.22 -28.09 -18.73
C GLU A 2 30.28 -26.62 -18.30
N LEU A 3 31.37 -25.94 -18.63
CA LEU A 3 31.57 -24.54 -18.28
C LEU A 3 30.56 -23.64 -19.00
N VAL A 4 30.35 -23.85 -20.29
CA VAL A 4 29.38 -23.09 -21.10
C VAL A 4 27.95 -23.34 -20.60
N SER A 5 27.62 -24.60 -20.28
CA SER A 5 26.30 -24.94 -19.72
C SER A 5 26.04 -24.24 -18.37
N ARG A 6 27.07 -24.15 -17.54
CA ARG A 6 26.99 -23.46 -16.25
C ARG A 6 26.77 -21.97 -16.40
N ILE A 7 27.50 -21.33 -17.34
CA ILE A 7 27.34 -19.91 -17.63
C ILE A 7 25.94 -19.60 -18.15
N ASP A 8 25.42 -20.42 -19.07
CA ASP A 8 24.07 -20.27 -19.62
C ASP A 8 23.01 -20.44 -18.53
N PHE A 9 23.21 -21.39 -17.62
CA PHE A 9 22.31 -21.58 -16.49
C PHE A 9 22.29 -20.36 -15.55
N GLU A 10 23.47 -19.84 -15.19
CA GLU A 10 23.60 -18.68 -14.33
C GLU A 10 22.96 -17.44 -14.94
N MET A 11 23.18 -17.18 -16.23
CA MET A 11 22.56 -16.07 -16.95
C MET A 11 21.03 -16.18 -16.99
N THR A 12 20.53 -17.40 -17.21
CA THR A 12 19.07 -17.65 -17.20
C THR A 12 18.48 -17.38 -15.84
N MET A 13 19.15 -17.79 -14.77
CA MET A 13 18.69 -17.55 -13.40
C MET A 13 18.71 -16.05 -13.04
N GLU A 14 19.75 -15.32 -13.46
CA GLU A 14 19.80 -13.89 -13.27
C GLU A 14 18.68 -13.16 -14.00
N ASN A 15 18.39 -13.54 -15.23
CA ASN A 15 17.30 -12.97 -16.01
C ASN A 15 15.94 -13.21 -15.35
N LYS A 16 15.72 -14.40 -14.79
CA LYS A 16 14.50 -14.72 -14.04
C LYS A 16 14.37 -13.86 -12.77
N ARG A 17 15.47 -13.63 -12.06
CA ARG A 17 15.48 -12.78 -10.87
C ARG A 17 15.14 -11.33 -11.21
N LEU A 18 15.73 -10.81 -12.29
CA LEU A 18 15.44 -9.46 -12.77
C LEU A 18 13.97 -9.32 -13.18
N GLU A 19 13.46 -10.29 -13.92
CA GLU A 19 12.06 -10.31 -14.34
C GLU A 19 11.10 -10.34 -13.15
N SER A 20 11.40 -11.17 -12.15
CA SER A 20 10.63 -11.22 -10.91
C SER A 20 10.65 -9.89 -10.16
N ARG A 21 11.82 -9.25 -10.07
CA ARG A 21 11.95 -7.91 -9.43
C ARG A 21 11.15 -6.85 -10.17
N LEU A 22 11.20 -6.85 -11.49
CA LEU A 22 10.43 -5.91 -12.32
C LEU A 22 8.94 -6.11 -12.12
N ASN A 23 8.46 -7.35 -12.11
CA ASN A 23 7.06 -7.65 -11.85
C ASN A 23 6.61 -7.16 -10.46
N THR A 24 7.44 -7.36 -9.45
CA THR A 24 7.18 -6.89 -8.09
C THR A 24 7.08 -5.36 -8.05
N ILE A 25 8.01 -4.65 -8.72
CA ILE A 25 8.01 -3.19 -8.77
C ILE A 25 6.74 -2.68 -9.45
N ILE A 26 6.35 -3.26 -10.59
CA ILE A 26 5.15 -2.87 -11.33
C ILE A 26 3.90 -3.09 -10.48
N LYS A 27 3.77 -4.25 -9.83
CA LYS A 27 2.62 -4.57 -8.99
C LYS A 27 2.55 -3.67 -7.75
N THR A 28 3.69 -3.37 -7.14
CA THR A 28 3.77 -2.44 -6.00
C THR A 28 3.33 -1.04 -6.41
N ARG A 29 3.74 -0.59 -7.59
CA ARG A 29 3.34 0.70 -8.13
C ARG A 29 1.83 0.78 -8.34
N ILE A 30 1.23 -0.25 -8.90
CA ILE A 30 -0.23 -0.33 -9.09
C ILE A 30 -0.94 -0.27 -7.73
N LEU A 31 -0.45 -1.01 -6.74
CA LEU A 31 -1.02 -0.97 -5.39
C LEU A 31 -0.94 0.42 -4.77
N LEU A 32 0.20 1.10 -4.88
CA LEU A 32 0.38 2.47 -4.38
C LEU A 32 -0.58 3.45 -5.06
N GLU A 33 -0.77 3.33 -6.36
CA GLU A 33 -1.74 4.17 -7.10
C GLU A 33 -3.16 3.95 -6.59
N ARG A 34 -3.53 2.71 -6.29
CA ARG A 34 -4.85 2.38 -5.74
C ARG A 34 -5.04 2.89 -4.32
N VAL A 35 -4.01 2.80 -3.49
CA VAL A 35 -4.04 3.35 -2.13
C VAL A 35 -4.18 4.87 -2.20
N GLN A 36 -3.45 5.54 -3.07
CA GLN A 36 -3.56 6.98 -3.27
C GLN A 36 -4.95 7.39 -3.75
N ASP A 37 -5.54 6.63 -4.67
CA ASP A 37 -6.89 6.85 -5.16
C ASP A 37 -7.92 6.72 -4.03
N ALA A 38 -7.81 5.67 -3.22
CA ALA A 38 -8.67 5.47 -2.05
C ALA A 38 -8.51 6.61 -1.03
N LEU A 39 -7.29 7.08 -0.82
CA LEU A 39 -6.98 8.19 0.07
C LEU A 39 -7.61 9.49 -0.41
N MET A 40 -7.62 9.75 -1.72
CA MET A 40 -8.29 10.91 -2.30
C MET A 40 -9.81 10.85 -2.12
N VAL A 41 -10.40 9.66 -2.16
CA VAL A 41 -11.84 9.48 -1.86
C VAL A 41 -12.15 9.86 -0.42
N VAL A 42 -11.29 9.46 0.52
CA VAL A 42 -11.41 9.86 1.94
C VAL A 42 -11.34 11.38 2.07
N ARG A 43 -10.38 12.01 1.39
CA ARG A 43 -10.18 13.47 1.44
C ARG A 43 -11.39 14.24 0.97
N LYS A 44 -12.16 13.70 0.03
CA LYS A 44 -13.35 14.34 -0.53
C LYS A 44 -14.59 14.23 0.36
N LYS A 45 -14.52 13.49 1.46
CA LYS A 45 -15.66 13.38 2.37
C LYS A 45 -15.98 14.77 2.97
N PRO A 46 -17.26 15.22 2.91
CA PRO A 46 -17.63 16.52 3.43
C PRO A 46 -17.30 16.70 4.91
N ASN A 47 -16.84 17.87 5.28
CA ASN A 47 -16.55 18.36 6.64
C ASN A 47 -15.33 17.71 7.31
N VAL A 48 -15.11 16.41 7.17
CA VAL A 48 -14.04 15.69 7.90
C VAL A 48 -12.96 15.13 6.98
N GLY A 49 -13.10 15.24 5.68
CA GLY A 49 -12.20 14.61 4.70
C GLY A 49 -10.74 14.98 4.88
N GLU A 50 -10.43 16.26 5.05
CA GLU A 50 -9.04 16.71 5.26
C GLU A 50 -8.45 16.17 6.56
N ILE A 51 -9.24 16.10 7.62
CA ILE A 51 -8.80 15.55 8.90
C ILE A 51 -8.50 14.07 8.76
N LEU A 52 -9.42 13.30 8.16
CA LEU A 52 -9.24 11.86 7.94
C LEU A 52 -8.04 11.58 7.03
N TYR A 53 -7.87 12.38 5.98
CA TYR A 53 -6.72 12.27 5.08
C TYR A 53 -5.40 12.41 5.84
N ARG A 54 -5.28 13.44 6.69
CA ARG A 54 -4.07 13.70 7.47
C ARG A 54 -3.78 12.60 8.47
N LEU A 55 -4.80 12.05 9.12
CA LEU A 55 -4.62 10.96 10.07
C LEU A 55 -4.00 9.73 9.41
N VAL A 56 -4.51 9.36 8.25
CA VAL A 56 -3.99 8.21 7.49
C VAL A 56 -2.61 8.52 6.92
N TYR A 57 -2.43 9.70 6.37
CA TYR A 57 -1.14 10.10 5.79
C TYR A 57 -0.03 10.06 6.83
N ASP A 58 -0.22 10.70 7.97
CA ASP A 58 0.79 10.76 9.03
C ASP A 58 1.08 9.39 9.64
N ALA A 59 0.08 8.52 9.72
CA ALA A 59 0.25 7.21 10.36
C ALA A 59 0.89 6.16 9.42
N TYR A 60 0.61 6.21 8.10
CA TYR A 60 0.96 5.10 7.21
C TYR A 60 1.75 5.50 5.96
N ILE A 61 1.67 6.74 5.52
CA ILE A 61 2.24 7.15 4.22
C ILE A 61 3.48 8.00 4.38
N ASP A 62 3.50 8.91 5.35
CA ASP A 62 4.66 9.74 5.63
C ASP A 62 5.86 8.85 5.96
N PRO A 63 7.01 9.02 5.27
CA PRO A 63 8.23 8.26 5.57
C PRO A 63 8.72 8.40 7.01
N LYS A 64 8.41 9.49 7.67
CA LYS A 64 8.78 9.68 9.07
C LYS A 64 7.90 8.83 9.97
N GLU A 65 8.50 7.84 10.62
CA GLU A 65 7.80 7.05 11.62
C GLU A 65 7.62 7.86 12.90
N ARG A 66 6.40 7.87 13.42
CA ARG A 66 6.06 8.58 14.65
C ARG A 66 5.37 7.63 15.62
N PRO A 67 5.70 7.69 16.92
CA PRO A 67 4.97 6.91 17.92
C PRO A 67 3.53 7.42 18.06
N SER A 68 2.65 6.58 18.60
CA SER A 68 1.21 6.89 18.69
C SER A 68 0.91 8.19 19.43
N HIS A 69 1.65 8.48 20.51
CA HIS A 69 1.44 9.70 21.28
C HIS A 69 1.73 10.97 20.46
N GLU A 70 2.75 10.92 19.60
CA GLU A 70 3.08 12.05 18.73
C GLU A 70 2.02 12.24 17.64
N LEU A 71 1.50 11.15 17.08
CA LEU A 71 0.41 11.21 16.11
C LEU A 71 -0.86 11.83 16.69
N ILE A 72 -1.20 11.46 17.91
CA ILE A 72 -2.35 12.00 18.63
C ILE A 72 -2.16 13.48 18.92
N ASP A 73 -0.97 13.89 19.35
CA ASP A 73 -0.65 15.29 19.59
C ASP A 73 -0.74 16.14 18.33
N ARG A 74 -0.24 15.63 17.21
CA ARG A 74 -0.34 16.33 15.91
C ARG A 74 -1.78 16.48 15.45
N ALA A 75 -2.63 15.52 15.75
CA ALA A 75 -4.04 15.56 15.40
C ALA A 75 -4.84 16.51 16.29
N GLN A 76 -4.30 16.89 17.45
CA GLN A 76 -4.94 17.79 18.42
C GLN A 76 -6.34 17.31 18.83
N MET A 77 -6.45 16.03 19.12
CA MET A 77 -7.70 15.42 19.57
C MET A 77 -7.45 14.41 20.67
N ALA A 78 -8.52 14.04 21.39
CA ALA A 78 -8.42 13.00 22.41
C ALA A 78 -8.03 11.65 21.79
N PRO A 79 -7.30 10.79 22.50
CA PRO A 79 -6.87 9.49 21.97
C PRO A 79 -8.04 8.66 21.43
N ARG A 80 -9.14 8.62 22.14
CA ARG A 80 -10.35 7.86 21.73
C ARG A 80 -10.90 8.37 20.40
N THR A 81 -10.98 9.69 20.23
CA THR A 81 -11.45 10.33 19.00
C THR A 81 -10.48 10.05 17.85
N TYR A 82 -9.18 10.13 18.10
CA TYR A 82 -8.14 9.83 17.12
C TYR A 82 -8.30 8.41 16.55
N TYR A 83 -8.37 7.41 17.41
CA TYR A 83 -8.48 6.00 16.97
C TYR A 83 -9.79 5.73 16.23
N ARG A 84 -10.89 6.33 16.69
CA ARG A 84 -12.18 6.20 16.01
C ARG A 84 -12.15 6.80 14.61
N MET A 85 -11.64 8.02 14.47
CA MET A 85 -11.57 8.69 13.17
C MET A 85 -10.61 7.98 12.22
N ARG A 86 -9.47 7.53 12.70
CA ARG A 86 -8.53 6.76 11.90
C ARG A 86 -9.16 5.46 11.40
N SER A 87 -9.89 4.77 12.28
CA SER A 87 -10.61 3.54 11.92
C SER A 87 -11.69 3.81 10.86
N ASP A 88 -12.42 4.92 10.97
CA ASP A 88 -13.42 5.33 9.98
C ASP A 88 -12.77 5.58 8.61
N ALA A 89 -11.63 6.25 8.60
CA ALA A 89 -10.88 6.50 7.36
C ALA A 89 -10.43 5.21 6.69
N ILE A 90 -9.90 4.28 7.47
CA ILE A 90 -9.48 2.96 6.98
C ILE A 90 -10.68 2.18 6.42
N ALA A 91 -11.83 2.25 7.08
CA ALA A 91 -13.04 1.59 6.60
C ALA A 91 -13.49 2.14 5.24
N ILE A 92 -13.46 3.46 5.05
CA ILE A 92 -13.78 4.10 3.76
C ILE A 92 -12.80 3.64 2.68
N MET A 93 -11.49 3.64 2.98
CA MET A 93 -10.47 3.19 2.05
C MET A 93 -10.65 1.73 1.67
N SER A 94 -10.99 0.88 2.64
CA SER A 94 -11.21 -0.55 2.42
C SER A 94 -12.37 -0.79 1.45
N VAL A 95 -13.46 -0.05 1.59
CA VAL A 95 -14.60 -0.13 0.67
C VAL A 95 -14.15 0.21 -0.74
N ARG A 96 -13.39 1.29 -0.91
CA ARG A 96 -12.91 1.72 -2.23
C ARG A 96 -11.95 0.70 -2.85
N LEU A 97 -11.03 0.17 -2.05
CA LEU A 97 -10.04 -0.80 -2.52
C LEU A 97 -10.68 -2.13 -2.96
N TRP A 98 -11.68 -2.62 -2.21
CA TRP A 98 -12.33 -3.89 -2.51
C TRP A 98 -13.51 -3.77 -3.46
N SER A 99 -13.93 -2.56 -3.84
CA SER A 99 -14.96 -2.31 -4.84
C SER A 99 -14.43 -2.29 -6.28
N ALA A 100 -13.24 -2.83 -6.50
CA ALA A 100 -12.63 -2.90 -7.82
C ALA A 100 -13.42 -3.80 -8.78
N PRO A 101 -13.38 -3.54 -10.10
CA PRO A 101 -14.01 -4.42 -11.09
C PRO A 101 -13.52 -5.86 -10.96
N PRO A 102 -14.35 -6.88 -11.28
CA PRO A 102 -14.03 -8.29 -11.07
C PRO A 102 -12.67 -8.74 -11.63
N GLY A 103 -12.25 -8.20 -12.76
CA GLY A 103 -10.95 -8.54 -13.35
C GLY A 103 -9.75 -8.00 -12.60
N GLU A 104 -9.93 -7.03 -11.72
CA GLU A 104 -8.86 -6.45 -10.91
C GLU A 104 -8.66 -7.19 -9.58
N ILE A 105 -9.70 -7.87 -9.07
CA ILE A 105 -9.63 -8.56 -7.77
C ILE A 105 -8.56 -9.64 -7.76
N ASP A 106 -8.44 -10.41 -8.83
CA ASP A 106 -7.43 -11.44 -8.95
C ASP A 106 -6.02 -10.86 -8.90
N ASN A 107 -5.80 -9.72 -9.55
CA ASN A 107 -4.54 -9.00 -9.50
C ASN A 107 -4.23 -8.51 -8.08
N TRP A 108 -5.22 -8.05 -7.35
CA TRP A 108 -5.07 -7.61 -5.95
C TRP A 108 -4.64 -8.73 -5.04
N ILE A 109 -5.29 -9.89 -5.17
CA ILE A 109 -4.95 -11.08 -4.39
C ILE A 109 -3.52 -11.51 -4.69
N GLU A 110 -3.13 -11.51 -5.96
CA GLU A 110 -1.78 -11.84 -6.38
C GLU A 110 -0.74 -10.88 -5.77
N ILE A 111 -0.99 -9.58 -5.82
CA ILE A 111 -0.11 -8.54 -5.25
C ILE A 111 0.04 -8.74 -3.74
N LEU A 112 -1.06 -8.93 -3.02
CA LEU A 112 -1.03 -9.14 -1.58
C LEU A 112 -0.27 -10.42 -1.21
N THR A 113 -0.47 -11.49 -1.96
CA THR A 113 0.24 -12.75 -1.76
C THR A 113 1.74 -12.57 -1.96
N MET A 114 2.15 -11.83 -2.98
CA MET A 114 3.56 -11.53 -3.23
C MET A 114 4.17 -10.68 -2.12
N MET A 115 3.43 -9.70 -1.59
CA MET A 115 3.90 -8.87 -0.49
C MET A 115 4.12 -9.66 0.79
N GLU A 116 3.28 -10.66 1.06
CA GLU A 116 3.45 -11.54 2.21
C GLU A 116 4.70 -12.42 2.11
N GLN A 117 5.18 -12.68 0.90
CA GLN A 117 6.37 -13.50 0.65
C GLN A 117 7.68 -12.71 0.66
N MET A 118 7.61 -11.41 0.79
CA MET A 118 8.80 -10.56 0.87
C MET A 118 9.28 -10.37 2.33
#